data_21ed316d549c5ed9b992f70bc9c96e59
#
_entry.id   21ed316d549c5ed9b992f70bc9c96e59
#
_cell.length_a   1.000
_cell.length_b   1.000
_cell.length_c   1.000
_cell.angle_alpha   90.00
_cell.angle_beta   90.00
_cell.angle_gamma   90.00
#
_symmetry.space_group_name_H-M   'P 1'
#
loop_
_entity.id
_entity.type
_entity.pdbx_description
1 polymer ?
#
loop_
_entity_poly.entity_id
_entity_poly.type
_entity_poly.pdbx_seq_one_letter_code
_entity_poly.pdbx_strand_id
1 'polypeptide(L)'
;MSTITFSIWQLFKENSNGIRWKNPVREDFPREFDENLDSIKGINHVSIFSDDNYIFFVIESGSLEPRDEYVIDKKSKKKRKNPKKETEIELLKQIFAYYDFNSNLLYLSDVRNKRTFEDIIRKITSGNFMIKGIYEKRKTFLNLFKNGEKIKFTSKNNLFSEDSEKRKALIDLVGTNEITDLTLDIKANSHRFNPINLLNKLMKEEKDYAISGLLIRGSDESGFEHVYNQQTFIKKITVEAEKYSGKFYAEDVKINLQRKIKELTDVKTK
;
A
#
# COMPACT_ATOMS: atom_id res chain seq x y z
N MET A 1 -5.63 -12.27 17.26
CA MET A 1 -5.34 -12.15 15.80
C MET A 1 -4.84 -10.76 15.52
N SER A 2 -3.92 -10.61 14.59
CA SER A 2 -3.41 -9.31 14.13
C SER A 2 -3.83 -9.09 12.68
N THR A 3 -3.95 -7.83 12.26
CA THR A 3 -4.36 -7.51 10.90
C THR A 3 -3.17 -7.16 10.03
N ILE A 4 -3.25 -7.52 8.74
CA ILE A 4 -2.32 -7.11 7.70
C ILE A 4 -3.12 -6.58 6.50
N THR A 5 -2.70 -5.43 5.98
CA THR A 5 -3.39 -4.79 4.86
C THR A 5 -2.58 -4.90 3.58
N PHE A 6 -3.22 -5.39 2.54
CA PHE A 6 -2.66 -5.48 1.19
C PHE A 6 -3.22 -4.38 0.31
N SER A 7 -2.34 -3.75 -0.44
CA SER A 7 -2.72 -2.83 -1.51
C SER A 7 -2.69 -3.56 -2.85
N ILE A 8 -3.67 -3.28 -3.72
CA ILE A 8 -3.83 -3.96 -4.99
C ILE A 8 -3.21 -3.13 -6.11
N TRP A 9 -2.40 -3.78 -6.94
CA TRP A 9 -1.62 -3.18 -8.02
C TRP A 9 -1.71 -4.00 -9.29
N GLN A 10 -1.19 -3.46 -10.37
CA GLN A 10 -0.88 -4.19 -11.61
C GLN A 10 0.62 -4.48 -11.66
N LEU A 11 0.97 -5.70 -12.06
CA LEU A 11 2.34 -6.11 -12.29
C LEU A 11 2.56 -6.31 -13.80
N PHE A 12 3.65 -5.76 -14.30
CA PHE A 12 4.04 -5.87 -15.70
C PHE A 12 5.46 -6.38 -15.80
N LYS A 13 5.72 -7.20 -16.82
CA LYS A 13 7.04 -7.67 -17.23
C LYS A 13 7.39 -7.08 -18.58
N GLU A 14 8.64 -6.65 -18.75
CA GLU A 14 9.17 -6.19 -20.02
C GLU A 14 9.34 -7.36 -21.00
N ASN A 15 8.94 -7.17 -22.25
CA ASN A 15 9.19 -8.16 -23.30
C ASN A 15 10.66 -8.17 -23.69
N SER A 16 11.14 -9.31 -24.20
CA SER A 16 12.52 -9.51 -24.65
C SER A 16 13.05 -8.46 -25.63
N ASN A 17 12.16 -7.73 -26.28
CA ASN A 17 12.51 -6.67 -27.24
C ASN A 17 12.55 -5.26 -26.60
N GLY A 18 12.38 -5.13 -25.27
CA GLY A 18 12.47 -3.85 -24.55
C GLY A 18 11.36 -2.82 -24.85
N ILE A 19 10.40 -3.12 -25.74
CA ILE A 19 9.46 -2.12 -26.29
C ILE A 19 8.06 -2.25 -25.67
N ARG A 20 7.71 -3.39 -25.11
CA ARG A 20 6.35 -3.65 -24.62
C ARG A 20 6.33 -4.27 -23.23
N TRP A 21 5.38 -3.82 -22.43
CA TRP A 21 5.06 -4.36 -21.12
C TRP A 21 3.84 -5.27 -21.21
N LYS A 22 3.91 -6.47 -20.66
CA LYS A 22 2.80 -7.43 -20.59
C LYS A 22 2.59 -7.90 -19.15
N ASN A 23 1.43 -8.43 -18.84
CA ASN A 23 1.20 -9.10 -17.59
C ASN A 23 2.08 -10.36 -17.53
N PRO A 24 2.77 -10.63 -16.43
CA PRO A 24 3.57 -11.83 -16.30
C PRO A 24 2.67 -13.08 -16.27
N VAL A 25 3.21 -14.15 -16.80
CA VAL A 25 2.61 -15.49 -16.80
C VAL A 25 3.37 -16.41 -15.83
N ARG A 26 2.83 -17.59 -15.60
CA ARG A 26 3.40 -18.53 -14.61
C ARG A 26 4.87 -18.88 -14.90
N GLU A 27 5.21 -19.05 -16.16
CA GLU A 27 6.55 -19.39 -16.65
C GLU A 27 7.59 -18.28 -16.45
N ASP A 28 7.14 -17.09 -16.15
CA ASP A 28 8.03 -15.96 -15.85
C ASP A 28 8.66 -16.04 -14.44
N PHE A 29 8.22 -16.99 -13.61
CA PHE A 29 8.67 -17.14 -12.23
C PHE A 29 9.13 -18.58 -11.94
N PRO A 30 10.07 -18.78 -11.00
CA PRO A 30 10.42 -20.11 -10.52
C PRO A 30 9.23 -20.77 -9.81
N ARG A 31 9.20 -22.09 -9.79
CA ARG A 31 8.17 -22.83 -9.04
C ARG A 31 8.39 -22.76 -7.55
N GLU A 32 9.65 -22.84 -7.14
CA GLU A 32 10.11 -22.78 -5.76
C GLU A 32 11.35 -21.89 -5.69
N PHE A 33 11.48 -21.18 -4.62
CA PHE A 33 12.65 -20.35 -4.32
C PHE A 33 12.70 -20.15 -2.81
N ASP A 34 13.86 -20.36 -2.19
CA ASP A 34 14.07 -20.21 -0.75
C ASP A 34 15.54 -19.86 -0.49
N GLU A 35 15.91 -18.60 -0.78
CA GLU A 35 17.29 -18.15 -0.70
C GLU A 35 17.43 -16.74 -0.12
N ASN A 36 18.67 -16.43 0.26
CA ASN A 36 19.06 -15.11 0.71
C ASN A 36 19.53 -14.25 -0.48
N LEU A 37 19.01 -13.04 -0.56
CA LEU A 37 19.37 -12.05 -1.58
C LEU A 37 19.96 -10.81 -0.91
N ASP A 38 21.16 -10.41 -1.34
CA ASP A 38 21.77 -9.16 -0.93
C ASP A 38 20.95 -7.96 -1.42
N SER A 39 20.81 -6.96 -0.58
CA SER A 39 20.21 -5.68 -0.93
C SER A 39 21.06 -4.53 -0.39
N ILE A 40 20.82 -3.32 -0.90
CA ILE A 40 21.51 -2.10 -0.43
C ILE A 40 21.33 -1.87 1.09
N LYS A 41 20.22 -2.37 1.65
CA LYS A 41 19.84 -2.15 3.06
C LYS A 41 20.04 -3.36 3.97
N GLY A 42 20.64 -4.44 3.47
CA GLY A 42 20.85 -5.66 4.24
C GLY A 42 20.57 -6.91 3.40
N ILE A 43 20.19 -7.98 4.07
CA ILE A 43 19.87 -9.26 3.45
C ILE A 43 18.35 -9.46 3.49
N ASN A 44 17.80 -9.91 2.38
CA ASN A 44 16.43 -10.38 2.29
C ASN A 44 16.43 -11.90 2.14
N HIS A 45 15.75 -12.59 3.02
CA HIS A 45 15.39 -13.98 2.82
C HIS A 45 14.08 -14.04 2.07
N VAL A 46 14.04 -14.75 0.95
CA VAL A 46 12.88 -14.79 0.06
C VAL A 46 12.45 -16.23 -0.13
N SER A 47 11.20 -16.52 0.25
CA SER A 47 10.55 -17.80 -0.01
C SER A 47 9.39 -17.60 -0.98
N ILE A 48 9.24 -18.51 -1.94
CA ILE A 48 8.16 -18.47 -2.94
C ILE A 48 7.34 -19.76 -2.84
N PHE A 49 6.03 -19.58 -2.79
CA PHE A 49 5.03 -20.66 -2.89
C PHE A 49 4.15 -20.38 -4.10
N SER A 50 4.00 -21.36 -5.00
CA SER A 50 3.24 -21.11 -6.22
C SER A 50 2.50 -22.35 -6.71
N ASP A 51 1.39 -22.10 -7.42
CA ASP A 51 0.71 -23.09 -8.26
C ASP A 51 0.40 -22.47 -9.64
N ASP A 52 -0.46 -23.10 -10.41
CA ASP A 52 -0.81 -22.63 -11.76
C ASP A 52 -1.64 -21.34 -11.74
N ASN A 53 -2.27 -20.99 -10.60
CA ASN A 53 -3.17 -19.85 -10.47
C ASN A 53 -2.53 -18.64 -9.79
N TYR A 54 -1.52 -18.86 -8.95
CA TYR A 54 -0.91 -17.77 -8.18
C TYR A 54 0.58 -18.00 -7.88
N ILE A 55 1.23 -16.92 -7.49
CA ILE A 55 2.54 -16.95 -6.81
C ILE A 55 2.49 -16.08 -5.56
N PHE A 56 2.98 -16.61 -4.44
CA PHE A 56 3.03 -15.95 -3.16
C PHE A 56 4.47 -15.82 -2.68
N PHE A 57 4.90 -14.59 -2.43
CA PHE A 57 6.23 -14.24 -1.95
C PHE A 57 6.16 -13.91 -0.47
N VAL A 58 7.06 -14.49 0.29
CA VAL A 58 7.38 -14.14 1.67
C VAL A 58 8.77 -13.57 1.68
N ILE A 59 8.89 -12.29 2.01
CA ILE A 59 10.17 -11.59 2.05
C ILE A 59 10.43 -11.17 3.49
N GLU A 60 11.46 -11.72 4.08
CA GLU A 60 11.90 -11.36 5.40
C GLU A 60 13.20 -10.57 5.30
N SER A 61 13.26 -9.40 5.94
CA SER A 61 14.42 -8.53 5.86
C SER A 61 14.99 -8.19 7.22
N GLY A 62 16.31 -8.12 7.28
CA GLY A 62 17.09 -7.69 8.42
C GLY A 62 17.93 -6.46 8.11
N SER A 63 18.40 -5.79 9.14
CA SER A 63 19.33 -4.66 9.03
C SER A 63 20.76 -5.13 9.24
N LEU A 64 21.68 -4.50 8.50
CA LEU A 64 23.12 -4.63 8.71
C LEU A 64 23.63 -3.81 9.91
N GLU A 65 22.73 -3.07 10.58
CA GLU A 65 23.09 -2.29 11.76
C GLU A 65 23.71 -3.16 12.83
N PRO A 66 24.75 -2.66 13.53
CA PRO A 66 25.33 -3.37 14.64
C PRO A 66 24.28 -3.73 15.68
N ARG A 67 24.32 -4.93 16.18
CA ARG A 67 23.45 -5.33 17.27
C ARG A 67 23.98 -4.77 18.60
N ASP A 68 23.10 -4.65 19.57
CA ASP A 68 23.50 -4.33 20.93
C ASP A 68 24.38 -5.42 21.50
N GLU A 69 25.52 -5.04 22.08
CA GLU A 69 26.45 -5.96 22.75
C GLU A 69 25.81 -6.65 23.95
N TYR A 70 24.89 -5.96 24.61
CA TYR A 70 24.22 -6.46 25.82
C TYR A 70 22.71 -6.47 25.66
N VAL A 71 22.05 -7.44 26.29
CA VAL A 71 20.60 -7.54 26.40
C VAL A 71 20.19 -7.69 27.86
N ILE A 72 18.94 -7.29 28.17
CA ILE A 72 18.36 -7.49 29.48
C ILE A 72 17.42 -8.70 29.41
N ASP A 73 17.71 -9.70 30.23
CA ASP A 73 16.81 -10.84 30.40
C ASP A 73 15.51 -10.42 31.07
N LYS A 74 14.37 -10.67 30.42
CA LYS A 74 13.05 -10.21 30.88
C LYS A 74 12.63 -10.84 32.21
N LYS A 75 13.07 -12.08 32.51
CA LYS A 75 12.70 -12.79 33.76
C LYS A 75 13.62 -12.38 34.89
N SER A 76 14.92 -12.50 34.71
CA SER A 76 15.90 -12.22 35.76
C SER A 76 16.21 -10.73 35.94
N LYS A 77 15.80 -9.87 35.00
CA LYS A 77 16.14 -8.43 34.95
C LYS A 77 17.64 -8.13 34.93
N LYS A 78 18.45 -9.13 34.61
CA LYS A 78 19.92 -8.99 34.59
C LYS A 78 20.39 -8.65 33.17
N LYS A 79 21.35 -7.73 33.11
CA LYS A 79 22.12 -7.43 31.88
C LYS A 79 23.06 -8.60 31.61
N ARG A 80 23.05 -9.11 30.37
CA ARG A 80 23.98 -10.17 29.94
C ARG A 80 24.48 -9.89 28.52
N LYS A 81 25.58 -10.51 28.13
CA LYS A 81 26.10 -10.42 26.77
C LYS A 81 25.05 -10.98 25.80
N ASN A 82 24.88 -10.32 24.66
CA ASN A 82 23.98 -10.78 23.62
C ASN A 82 24.54 -12.11 23.03
N PRO A 83 23.76 -13.21 23.06
CA PRO A 83 24.23 -14.50 22.54
C PRO A 83 24.39 -14.54 21.02
N LYS A 84 23.80 -13.56 20.34
CA LYS A 84 23.81 -13.45 18.87
C LYS A 84 25.22 -13.09 18.39
N LYS A 85 25.67 -13.74 17.32
CA LYS A 85 26.97 -13.43 16.69
C LYS A 85 26.91 -12.14 15.91
N GLU A 86 28.03 -11.45 15.75
CA GLU A 86 28.11 -10.19 14.96
C GLU A 86 27.76 -10.40 13.48
N THR A 87 27.99 -11.60 12.97
CA THR A 87 27.67 -12.00 11.59
C THR A 87 26.21 -12.38 11.37
N GLU A 88 25.40 -12.44 12.43
CA GLU A 88 23.99 -12.83 12.35
C GLU A 88 23.09 -11.60 12.18
N ILE A 89 22.11 -11.70 11.32
CA ILE A 89 21.10 -10.67 11.05
C ILE A 89 19.75 -11.17 11.54
N GLU A 90 18.99 -10.33 12.24
CA GLU A 90 17.61 -10.64 12.62
C GLU A 90 16.66 -10.23 11.51
N LEU A 91 15.88 -11.16 11.00
CA LEU A 91 14.84 -10.90 10.01
C LEU A 91 13.60 -10.34 10.72
N LEU A 92 13.58 -9.03 10.95
CA LEU A 92 12.54 -8.37 11.78
C LEU A 92 11.32 -7.91 10.98
N LYS A 93 11.47 -7.72 9.67
CA LYS A 93 10.41 -7.20 8.80
C LYS A 93 9.93 -8.30 7.87
N GLN A 94 8.62 -8.35 7.66
CA GLN A 94 8.00 -9.24 6.70
C GLN A 94 7.23 -8.43 5.67
N ILE A 95 7.39 -8.79 4.40
CA ILE A 95 6.61 -8.29 3.28
C ILE A 95 6.01 -9.50 2.60
N PHE A 96 4.70 -9.44 2.35
CA PHE A 96 3.99 -10.46 1.60
C PHE A 96 3.53 -9.87 0.28
N ALA A 97 3.71 -10.63 -0.78
CA ALA A 97 3.17 -10.28 -2.08
C ALA A 97 2.49 -11.51 -2.70
N TYR A 98 1.31 -11.32 -3.24
CA TYR A 98 0.53 -12.36 -3.89
C TYR A 98 0.13 -11.87 -5.28
N TYR A 99 0.52 -12.59 -6.31
CA TYR A 99 0.10 -12.29 -7.68
C TYR A 99 -0.84 -13.40 -8.16
N ASP A 100 -2.03 -12.99 -8.57
CA ASP A 100 -3.06 -13.85 -9.11
C ASP A 100 -2.99 -13.80 -10.64
N PHE A 101 -2.66 -14.93 -11.27
CA PHE A 101 -2.55 -15.04 -12.72
C PHE A 101 -3.90 -14.93 -13.43
N ASN A 102 -5.01 -15.27 -12.75
CA ASN A 102 -6.34 -15.18 -13.35
C ASN A 102 -6.83 -13.73 -13.46
N SER A 103 -6.62 -12.93 -12.43
CA SER A 103 -7.02 -11.52 -12.42
C SER A 103 -5.92 -10.55 -12.89
N ASN A 104 -4.67 -11.02 -13.00
CA ASN A 104 -3.49 -10.21 -13.26
C ASN A 104 -3.27 -9.10 -12.22
N LEU A 105 -3.65 -9.36 -10.97
CA LEU A 105 -3.53 -8.42 -9.87
C LEU A 105 -2.45 -8.84 -8.88
N LEU A 106 -1.67 -7.86 -8.43
CA LEU A 106 -0.67 -7.99 -7.38
C LEU A 106 -1.22 -7.40 -6.08
N TYR A 107 -1.22 -8.19 -5.03
CA TYR A 107 -1.54 -7.81 -3.66
C TYR A 107 -0.25 -7.68 -2.87
N LEU A 108 0.09 -6.47 -2.43
CA LEU A 108 1.34 -6.17 -1.73
C LEU A 108 1.06 -5.61 -0.33
N SER A 109 1.62 -6.24 0.69
CA SER A 109 1.35 -5.86 2.09
C SER A 109 2.00 -4.55 2.53
N ASP A 110 3.09 -4.10 1.92
CA ASP A 110 3.72 -2.82 2.22
C ASP A 110 4.07 -2.03 0.95
N VAL A 111 3.30 -1.01 0.69
CA VAL A 111 3.45 -0.11 -0.48
C VAL A 111 4.79 0.62 -0.49
N ARG A 112 5.36 0.91 0.68
CA ARG A 112 6.66 1.61 0.80
C ARG A 112 7.81 0.77 0.26
N ASN A 113 7.63 -0.55 0.22
CA ASN A 113 8.60 -1.52 -0.28
C ASN A 113 8.39 -1.94 -1.73
N LYS A 114 7.58 -1.20 -2.50
CA LYS A 114 7.31 -1.48 -3.92
C LYS A 114 8.60 -1.65 -4.74
N ARG A 115 9.55 -0.71 -4.61
CA ARG A 115 10.85 -0.79 -5.31
C ARG A 115 11.68 -1.99 -4.85
N THR A 116 11.69 -2.27 -3.56
CA THR A 116 12.37 -3.45 -3.01
C THR A 116 11.80 -4.73 -3.61
N PHE A 117 10.48 -4.83 -3.76
CA PHE A 117 9.83 -5.97 -4.38
C PHE A 117 10.16 -6.08 -5.88
N GLU A 118 10.15 -4.97 -6.63
CA GLU A 118 10.58 -4.93 -8.03
C GLU A 118 12.05 -5.41 -8.19
N ASP A 119 12.95 -4.98 -7.31
CA ASP A 119 14.36 -5.39 -7.32
C ASP A 119 14.54 -6.88 -6.98
N ILE A 120 13.76 -7.41 -6.04
CA ILE A 120 13.76 -8.82 -5.67
C ILE A 120 13.30 -9.68 -6.83
N ILE A 121 12.15 -9.37 -7.44
CA ILE A 121 11.66 -10.12 -8.61
C ILE A 121 12.70 -10.11 -9.73
N ARG A 122 13.31 -8.97 -10.02
CA ARG A 122 14.36 -8.87 -11.04
C ARG A 122 15.53 -9.80 -10.77
N LYS A 123 15.98 -9.91 -9.53
CA LYS A 123 17.08 -10.82 -9.14
C LYS A 123 16.69 -12.29 -9.29
N ILE A 124 15.47 -12.65 -8.95
CA ILE A 124 14.98 -14.04 -9.00
C ILE A 124 14.73 -14.49 -10.45
N THR A 125 14.25 -13.61 -11.30
CA THR A 125 13.77 -13.97 -12.64
C THR A 125 14.69 -13.51 -13.78
N SER A 126 15.69 -12.68 -13.47
CA SER A 126 16.54 -11.95 -14.45
C SER A 126 15.72 -11.09 -15.45
N GLY A 127 14.45 -10.80 -15.15
CA GLY A 127 13.56 -9.99 -15.97
C GLY A 127 13.31 -8.60 -15.38
N ASN A 128 12.96 -7.64 -16.22
CA ASN A 128 12.52 -6.33 -15.74
C ASN A 128 11.03 -6.35 -15.43
N PHE A 129 10.67 -5.91 -14.22
CA PHE A 129 9.30 -5.82 -13.76
C PHE A 129 8.98 -4.40 -13.32
N MET A 130 7.71 -4.03 -13.46
CA MET A 130 7.20 -2.73 -13.05
C MET A 130 5.83 -2.88 -12.40
N ILE A 131 5.66 -2.25 -11.23
CA ILE A 131 4.38 -2.19 -10.51
C ILE A 131 3.71 -0.86 -10.82
N LYS A 132 2.50 -0.91 -11.35
CA LYS A 132 1.67 0.28 -11.63
C LYS A 132 0.43 0.28 -10.76
N GLY A 133 -0.04 1.47 -10.43
CA GLY A 133 -1.36 1.65 -9.83
C GLY A 133 -2.47 1.28 -10.81
N ILE A 134 -3.62 0.94 -10.27
CA ILE A 134 -4.84 0.75 -11.05
C ILE A 134 -5.33 2.16 -11.41
N TYR A 135 -5.43 2.46 -12.71
CA TYR A 135 -5.97 3.72 -13.17
C TYR A 135 -7.47 3.57 -13.38
N GLU A 136 -8.26 4.27 -12.58
CA GLU A 136 -9.68 4.44 -12.84
C GLU A 136 -9.98 5.91 -13.16
N LYS A 137 -10.96 6.11 -14.05
CA LYS A 137 -11.47 7.45 -14.29
C LYS A 137 -12.13 7.94 -13.00
N ARG A 138 -11.85 9.18 -12.61
CA ARG A 138 -12.39 9.84 -11.41
C ARG A 138 -13.91 9.65 -11.25
N LYS A 139 -14.65 9.75 -12.36
CA LYS A 139 -16.11 9.56 -12.37
C LYS A 139 -16.51 8.13 -11.97
N THR A 140 -15.78 7.12 -12.43
CA THR A 140 -16.02 5.70 -12.09
C THR A 140 -15.76 5.46 -10.60
N PHE A 141 -14.67 6.01 -10.07
CA PHE A 141 -14.36 5.93 -8.64
C PHE A 141 -15.47 6.54 -7.77
N LEU A 142 -15.94 7.74 -8.12
CA LEU A 142 -17.00 8.42 -7.35
C LEU A 142 -18.31 7.63 -7.32
N ASN A 143 -18.63 6.88 -8.38
CA ASN A 143 -19.82 6.04 -8.43
C ASN A 143 -19.72 4.80 -7.53
N LEU A 144 -18.49 4.30 -7.27
CA LEU A 144 -18.24 3.16 -6.37
C LEU A 144 -18.25 3.58 -4.89
N PHE A 145 -18.12 4.86 -4.63
CA PHE A 145 -17.86 5.40 -3.31
C PHE A 145 -19.16 5.65 -2.55
N LYS A 146 -19.43 4.86 -1.53
CA LYS A 146 -20.66 4.99 -0.71
C LYS A 146 -20.43 5.70 0.62
N ASN A 147 -19.32 5.42 1.28
CA ASN A 147 -18.98 5.97 2.59
C ASN A 147 -17.63 6.67 2.56
N GLY A 148 -17.65 7.99 2.73
CA GLY A 148 -16.42 8.80 2.80
C GLY A 148 -15.88 8.87 4.22
N GLU A 149 -14.57 8.64 4.36
CA GLU A 149 -13.90 8.71 5.66
C GLU A 149 -12.91 9.87 5.74
N LYS A 150 -12.28 10.19 4.62
CA LYS A 150 -11.22 11.19 4.58
C LYS A 150 -11.11 11.87 3.23
N ILE A 151 -10.93 13.20 3.25
CA ILE A 151 -10.51 13.99 2.09
C ILE A 151 -9.32 14.83 2.50
N LYS A 152 -8.26 14.79 1.70
CA LYS A 152 -7.10 15.66 1.83
C LYS A 152 -6.77 16.29 0.49
N PHE A 153 -6.52 17.58 0.46
CA PHE A 153 -6.03 18.29 -0.73
C PHE A 153 -5.29 19.56 -0.34
N THR A 154 -4.48 20.07 -1.26
CA THR A 154 -3.82 21.37 -1.14
C THR A 154 -4.33 22.28 -2.25
N SER A 155 -4.75 23.47 -1.91
CA SER A 155 -5.06 24.55 -2.84
C SER A 155 -3.93 25.55 -2.85
N LYS A 156 -3.40 25.88 -4.03
CA LYS A 156 -2.37 26.89 -4.23
C LYS A 156 -2.95 28.28 -4.42
N ASN A 157 -4.20 28.36 -4.82
CA ASN A 157 -4.95 29.60 -4.92
C ASN A 157 -6.03 29.59 -3.85
N ASN A 158 -6.33 30.75 -3.33
CA ASN A 158 -7.31 30.92 -2.26
C ASN A 158 -8.59 30.12 -2.50
N LEU A 159 -8.83 29.15 -1.61
CA LEU A 159 -10.05 28.33 -1.60
C LEU A 159 -11.32 29.15 -1.36
N PHE A 160 -11.14 30.38 -0.92
CA PHE A 160 -12.20 31.31 -0.61
C PHE A 160 -11.97 32.60 -1.39
N SER A 161 -13.03 33.16 -1.96
CA SER A 161 -12.99 34.48 -2.60
C SER A 161 -12.44 35.53 -1.63
N GLU A 162 -11.73 36.54 -2.15
CA GLU A 162 -11.04 37.54 -1.34
C GLU A 162 -11.94 38.26 -0.31
N ASP A 163 -13.21 38.45 -0.64
CA ASP A 163 -14.19 39.12 0.21
C ASP A 163 -15.02 38.17 1.10
N SER A 164 -14.72 36.88 1.11
CA SER A 164 -15.53 35.94 1.88
C SER A 164 -15.26 36.02 3.38
N GLU A 165 -16.29 35.90 4.20
CA GLU A 165 -16.17 35.81 5.67
C GLU A 165 -15.25 34.66 6.10
N LYS A 166 -15.22 33.57 5.32
CA LYS A 166 -14.37 32.41 5.58
C LYS A 166 -12.88 32.75 5.42
N ARG A 167 -12.54 33.59 4.44
CA ARG A 167 -11.16 34.06 4.26
C ARG A 167 -10.78 35.00 5.38
N LYS A 168 -11.63 35.90 5.78
CA LYS A 168 -11.40 36.80 6.93
C LYS A 168 -11.13 35.99 8.19
N ALA A 169 -11.98 35.00 8.50
CA ALA A 169 -11.78 34.10 9.63
C ALA A 169 -10.47 33.30 9.55
N LEU A 170 -10.03 32.90 8.36
CA LEU A 170 -8.74 32.22 8.17
C LEU A 170 -7.58 33.17 8.41
N ILE A 171 -7.64 34.41 7.90
CA ILE A 171 -6.63 35.45 8.13
C ILE A 171 -6.54 35.81 9.62
N ASP A 172 -7.67 35.94 10.29
CA ASP A 172 -7.72 36.21 11.73
C ASP A 172 -7.10 35.05 12.53
N LEU A 173 -7.29 33.81 12.11
CA LEU A 173 -6.74 32.63 12.77
C LEU A 173 -5.21 32.51 12.56
N VAL A 174 -4.73 32.81 11.35
CA VAL A 174 -3.32 32.63 10.96
C VAL A 174 -2.49 33.88 11.25
N GLY A 175 -3.12 35.05 11.35
CA GLY A 175 -2.47 36.31 11.62
C GLY A 175 -1.79 36.99 10.42
N THR A 176 -2.01 36.47 9.19
CA THR A 176 -1.46 36.99 7.94
C THR A 176 -2.42 36.82 6.76
N ASN A 177 -2.37 37.72 5.81
CA ASN A 177 -3.07 37.63 4.53
C ASN A 177 -2.22 36.98 3.42
N GLU A 178 -0.94 36.71 3.66
CA GLU A 178 0.01 36.14 2.72
C GLU A 178 -0.03 34.59 2.78
N ILE A 179 -1.23 33.99 2.58
CA ILE A 179 -1.39 32.55 2.55
C ILE A 179 -1.17 32.07 1.11
N THR A 180 -0.06 31.37 0.87
CA THR A 180 0.30 30.83 -0.46
C THR A 180 -0.35 29.49 -0.75
N ASP A 181 -0.47 28.63 0.27
CA ASP A 181 -1.00 27.28 0.17
C ASP A 181 -1.91 26.96 1.36
N LEU A 182 -3.06 26.36 1.09
CA LEU A 182 -3.96 25.84 2.14
C LEU A 182 -4.14 24.33 1.97
N THR A 183 -3.69 23.57 2.96
CA THR A 183 -3.96 22.14 3.01
C THR A 183 -5.10 21.84 3.95
N LEU A 184 -6.15 21.18 3.42
CA LEU A 184 -7.27 20.69 4.19
C LEU A 184 -7.15 19.16 4.33
N ASP A 185 -7.24 18.68 5.57
CA ASP A 185 -7.30 17.25 5.92
C ASP A 185 -8.56 17.03 6.76
N ILE A 186 -9.63 16.58 6.10
CA ILE A 186 -10.94 16.40 6.71
C ILE A 186 -11.14 14.90 6.93
N LYS A 187 -11.30 14.50 8.20
CA LYS A 187 -11.76 13.18 8.60
C LYS A 187 -13.19 13.31 9.09
N ALA A 188 -14.05 12.42 8.66
CA ALA A 188 -15.45 12.42 9.07
C ALA A 188 -15.92 11.01 9.40
N ASN A 189 -16.90 10.93 10.29
CA ASN A 189 -17.54 9.67 10.61
C ASN A 189 -18.47 9.27 9.44
N SER A 190 -18.32 8.06 8.92
CA SER A 190 -18.86 7.54 7.66
C SER A 190 -20.36 7.76 7.45
N HIS A 191 -21.17 7.86 8.52
CA HIS A 191 -22.63 7.93 8.43
C HIS A 191 -23.20 9.33 8.16
N ARG A 192 -22.41 10.41 8.26
CA ARG A 192 -22.91 11.79 8.12
C ARG A 192 -22.17 12.65 7.09
N PHE A 193 -21.06 12.17 6.58
CA PHE A 193 -20.25 12.92 5.64
C PHE A 193 -20.41 12.39 4.23
N ASN A 194 -21.01 13.19 3.36
CA ASN A 194 -21.07 12.89 1.93
C ASN A 194 -19.94 13.66 1.21
N PRO A 195 -18.77 13.03 1.01
CA PRO A 195 -17.65 13.67 0.35
C PRO A 195 -17.92 13.96 -1.13
N ILE A 196 -18.90 13.29 -1.73
CA ILE A 196 -19.28 13.45 -3.14
C ILE A 196 -19.71 14.89 -3.42
N ASN A 197 -20.50 15.50 -2.53
CA ASN A 197 -20.95 16.88 -2.71
C ASN A 197 -19.79 17.88 -2.61
N LEU A 198 -18.86 17.68 -1.65
CA LEU A 198 -17.64 18.49 -1.56
C LEU A 198 -16.78 18.29 -2.78
N LEU A 199 -16.56 17.04 -3.20
CA LEU A 199 -15.80 16.70 -4.39
C LEU A 199 -16.39 17.29 -5.66
N ASN A 200 -17.69 17.21 -5.86
CA ASN A 200 -18.36 17.80 -7.02
C ASN A 200 -18.19 19.33 -7.06
N LYS A 201 -18.22 19.99 -5.90
CA LYS A 201 -17.88 21.41 -5.80
C LYS A 201 -16.42 21.66 -6.19
N LEU A 202 -15.49 21.00 -5.54
CA LEU A 202 -14.04 21.12 -5.81
C LEU A 202 -13.71 20.78 -7.26
N MET A 203 -14.46 19.85 -7.88
CA MET A 203 -14.24 19.43 -9.27
C MET A 203 -14.76 20.41 -10.30
N LYS A 204 -15.87 21.09 -10.02
CA LYS A 204 -16.38 22.15 -10.90
C LYS A 204 -15.44 23.36 -10.93
N GLU A 205 -14.76 23.58 -9.81
CA GLU A 205 -13.93 24.74 -9.52
C GLU A 205 -12.42 24.43 -9.57
N GLU A 206 -12.04 23.22 -10.08
CA GLU A 206 -10.66 22.72 -10.10
C GLU A 206 -9.67 23.65 -10.83
N LYS A 207 -10.12 24.31 -11.89
CA LYS A 207 -9.30 25.27 -12.64
C LYS A 207 -9.06 26.55 -11.85
N ASP A 208 -10.02 26.92 -11.02
CA ASP A 208 -9.97 28.19 -10.27
C ASP A 208 -9.17 28.05 -8.98
N TYR A 209 -9.15 26.86 -8.37
CA TYR A 209 -8.49 26.62 -7.07
C TYR A 209 -7.12 25.96 -7.14
N ALA A 210 -6.62 25.62 -8.32
CA ALA A 210 -5.33 24.94 -8.52
C ALA A 210 -5.10 23.81 -7.49
N ILE A 211 -6.06 22.90 -7.36
CA ILE A 211 -6.05 21.80 -6.38
C ILE A 211 -4.97 20.80 -6.74
N SER A 212 -4.12 20.46 -5.79
CA SER A 212 -3.08 19.46 -5.89
C SER A 212 -3.15 18.47 -4.72
N GLY A 213 -2.56 17.30 -4.91
CA GLY A 213 -2.45 16.29 -3.86
C GLY A 213 -3.81 15.75 -3.37
N LEU A 214 -4.85 15.76 -4.23
CA LEU A 214 -6.16 15.24 -3.86
C LEU A 214 -6.09 13.76 -3.50
N LEU A 215 -6.44 13.46 -2.26
CA LEU A 215 -6.56 12.12 -1.72
C LEU A 215 -7.94 11.94 -1.12
N ILE A 216 -8.61 10.86 -1.48
CA ILE A 216 -9.91 10.49 -0.96
C ILE A 216 -9.81 9.06 -0.44
N ARG A 217 -10.33 8.82 0.75
CA ARG A 217 -10.42 7.52 1.36
C ARG A 217 -11.86 7.22 1.75
N GLY A 218 -12.29 6.01 1.56
CA GLY A 218 -13.59 5.54 1.98
C GLY A 218 -13.85 4.11 1.54
N SER A 219 -15.07 3.66 1.71
CA SER A 219 -15.48 2.29 1.41
C SER A 219 -16.63 2.23 0.40
N ASP A 220 -16.71 1.11 -0.33
CA ASP A 220 -17.85 0.75 -1.16
C ASP A 220 -18.95 0.03 -0.36
N GLU A 221 -20.00 -0.41 -1.05
CA GLU A 221 -21.14 -1.14 -0.44
C GLU A 221 -20.72 -2.46 0.23
N SER A 222 -19.63 -3.08 -0.26
CA SER A 222 -19.10 -4.34 0.27
C SER A 222 -18.14 -4.11 1.44
N GLY A 223 -17.91 -2.85 1.86
CA GLY A 223 -17.01 -2.48 2.94
C GLY A 223 -15.53 -2.46 2.57
N PHE A 224 -15.19 -2.53 1.27
CA PHE A 224 -13.78 -2.41 0.84
C PHE A 224 -13.29 -0.99 0.90
N GLU A 225 -12.12 -0.82 1.49
CA GLU A 225 -11.44 0.45 1.52
C GLU A 225 -10.84 0.78 0.16
N HIS A 226 -11.19 1.95 -0.34
CA HIS A 226 -10.67 2.53 -1.57
C HIS A 226 -9.92 3.82 -1.26
N VAL A 227 -8.76 3.98 -1.86
CA VAL A 227 -7.98 5.22 -1.78
C VAL A 227 -7.74 5.73 -3.19
N TYR A 228 -8.29 6.91 -3.47
CA TYR A 228 -8.00 7.67 -4.67
C TYR A 228 -6.97 8.73 -4.36
N ASN A 229 -5.92 8.81 -5.14
CA ASN A 229 -5.12 10.01 -5.24
C ASN A 229 -5.22 10.55 -6.69
N GLN A 230 -4.80 11.78 -6.91
CA GLN A 230 -4.99 12.48 -8.18
C GLN A 230 -4.47 11.70 -9.41
N GLN A 231 -3.59 10.74 -9.22
CA GLN A 231 -2.94 9.98 -10.29
C GLN A 231 -3.31 8.50 -10.31
N THR A 232 -3.72 7.91 -9.18
CA THR A 232 -3.90 6.46 -9.07
C THR A 232 -5.05 6.10 -8.14
N PHE A 233 -5.71 5.01 -8.48
CA PHE A 233 -6.67 4.35 -7.61
C PHE A 233 -6.01 3.13 -6.95
N ILE A 234 -6.08 3.02 -5.64
CA ILE A 234 -5.52 1.91 -4.88
C ILE A 234 -6.65 1.23 -4.13
N LYS A 235 -6.89 -0.03 -4.45
CA LYS A 235 -7.74 -0.92 -3.65
C LYS A 235 -6.92 -1.54 -2.54
N LYS A 236 -7.54 -1.75 -1.38
CA LYS A 236 -6.93 -2.40 -0.23
C LYS A 236 -7.81 -3.50 0.31
N ILE A 237 -7.17 -4.56 0.77
CA ILE A 237 -7.80 -5.69 1.46
C ILE A 237 -7.10 -5.88 2.78
N THR A 238 -7.87 -6.01 3.86
CA THR A 238 -7.33 -6.35 5.18
C THR A 238 -7.70 -7.78 5.52
N VAL A 239 -6.71 -8.55 5.94
CA VAL A 239 -6.86 -9.93 6.40
C VAL A 239 -6.36 -10.06 7.84
N GLU A 240 -6.93 -10.98 8.58
CA GLU A 240 -6.45 -11.37 9.90
C GLU A 240 -5.53 -12.57 9.78
N ALA A 241 -4.44 -12.58 10.55
CA ALA A 241 -3.53 -13.71 10.63
C ALA A 241 -2.91 -13.81 12.03
N GLU A 242 -2.45 -14.99 12.37
CA GLU A 242 -1.77 -15.21 13.63
C GLU A 242 -0.32 -14.71 13.60
N LYS A 243 0.17 -14.29 14.76
CA LYS A 243 1.58 -13.95 14.96
C LYS A 243 2.22 -14.89 15.95
N TYR A 244 3.38 -15.41 15.58
CA TYR A 244 4.26 -16.12 16.48
C TYR A 244 5.59 -15.38 16.60
N SER A 245 6.03 -15.11 17.82
CA SER A 245 7.28 -14.35 18.10
C SER A 245 7.37 -13.00 17.36
N GLY A 246 6.21 -12.31 17.18
CA GLY A 246 6.15 -11.01 16.52
C GLY A 246 6.01 -11.05 14.99
N LYS A 247 6.13 -12.22 14.36
CA LYS A 247 5.98 -12.42 12.92
C LYS A 247 4.64 -13.08 12.59
N PHE A 248 4.08 -12.73 11.45
CA PHE A 248 2.91 -13.40 10.90
C PHE A 248 3.27 -14.79 10.41
N TYR A 249 2.39 -15.75 10.60
CA TYR A 249 2.50 -17.08 10.02
C TYR A 249 2.12 -17.00 8.53
N ALA A 250 3.08 -17.29 7.65
CA ALA A 250 2.95 -17.04 6.21
C ALA A 250 1.79 -17.81 5.58
N GLU A 251 1.57 -19.06 6.02
CA GLU A 251 0.49 -19.90 5.50
C GLU A 251 -0.89 -19.32 5.86
N ASP A 252 -1.08 -18.83 7.08
CA ASP A 252 -2.33 -18.18 7.50
C ASP A 252 -2.60 -16.92 6.67
N VAL A 253 -1.54 -16.12 6.43
CA VAL A 253 -1.65 -14.92 5.60
C VAL A 253 -2.11 -15.30 4.19
N LYS A 254 -1.50 -16.32 3.59
CA LYS A 254 -1.83 -16.81 2.25
C LYS A 254 -3.29 -17.30 2.18
N ILE A 255 -3.70 -18.20 3.06
CA ILE A 255 -5.04 -18.80 3.07
C ILE A 255 -6.11 -17.72 3.27
N ASN A 256 -5.91 -16.82 4.24
CA ASN A 256 -6.89 -15.79 4.53
C ASN A 256 -6.97 -14.73 3.42
N LEU A 257 -5.85 -14.43 2.75
CA LEU A 257 -5.85 -13.55 1.58
C LEU A 257 -6.59 -14.19 0.41
N GLN A 258 -6.33 -15.47 0.10
CA GLN A 258 -7.03 -16.20 -0.97
C GLN A 258 -8.54 -16.26 -0.72
N ARG A 259 -8.96 -16.57 0.51
CA ARG A 259 -10.38 -16.58 0.89
C ARG A 259 -11.01 -15.21 0.63
N LYS A 260 -10.32 -14.14 1.06
CA LYS A 260 -10.82 -12.78 0.89
C LYS A 260 -10.89 -12.34 -0.57
N ILE A 261 -9.92 -12.73 -1.40
CA ILE A 261 -9.94 -12.51 -2.85
C ILE A 261 -11.14 -13.22 -3.48
N LYS A 262 -11.41 -14.49 -3.09
CA LYS A 262 -12.53 -15.26 -3.60
C LYS A 262 -13.88 -14.64 -3.22
N GLU A 263 -14.07 -14.23 -1.97
CA GLU A 263 -15.26 -13.51 -1.52
C GLU A 263 -15.53 -12.27 -2.40
N LEU A 264 -14.48 -11.52 -2.77
CA LEU A 264 -14.58 -10.35 -3.64
C LEU A 264 -15.03 -10.66 -5.07
N THR A 265 -14.59 -11.80 -5.58
CA THR A 265 -14.91 -12.21 -6.95
C THR A 265 -16.35 -12.70 -7.04
N ASP A 266 -16.81 -13.45 -6.02
CA ASP A 266 -18.15 -14.02 -5.97
C ASP A 266 -19.26 -12.96 -5.79
N VAL A 267 -18.97 -11.86 -5.11
CA VAL A 267 -19.92 -10.72 -4.97
C VAL A 267 -20.15 -9.99 -6.30
N LYS A 268 -19.18 -10.01 -7.23
CA LYS A 268 -19.32 -9.36 -8.55
C LYS A 268 -20.15 -10.16 -9.55
N THR A 269 -20.45 -11.42 -9.26
CA THR A 269 -21.19 -12.33 -10.14
C THR A 269 -22.68 -12.45 -9.79
N LYS A 270 -23.12 -11.77 -8.76
CA LYS A 270 -24.56 -11.61 -8.38
C LYS A 270 -25.00 -10.17 -8.67
#